data_6bd60597360fcd075ddb86a4cc839a5c
#
_entry.id   6bd60597360fcd075ddb86a4cc839a5c
#
_cell.length_a   1.000
_cell.length_b   1.000
_cell.length_c   1.000
_cell.angle_alpha   90.00
_cell.angle_beta   90.00
_cell.angle_gamma   90.00
#
_symmetry.space_group_name_H-M   'P 1'
#
loop_
_entity.id
_entity.type
_entity.pdbx_description
1 polymer ?
#
loop_
_entity_poly.entity_id
_entity_poly.type
_entity_poly.pdbx_seq_one_letter_code
_entity_poly.pdbx_strand_id
1 'polypeptide(L)'
;MDPVFERRELTRSVHIHAPNLQRNIHVSLLAQLRMKYEGVCIPEGFVQRRSITIVEHSLGRINLIKGGLEYTVRFQADICMPHPDQVFRATVTLRSKIGLHAELVPMKVLLPRDLHLGNGEFEDIKEKQEIEFKVVGSRFQQGDDSIVVLGTLTSVINPAAENALAASAEVAEPMIAASAPGDPSEKRVVQVSQDVAKAAEPVRRRKLVKPPAAQSNESKPEGKAP
;
A
#
# COMPACT_ATOMS: atom_id res chain seq x y z
N MET A 1 -12.50 -1.59 -14.95
CA MET A 1 -11.56 -0.88 -14.08
C MET A 1 -10.17 -1.33 -14.34
N ASP A 2 -9.26 -0.39 -14.48
CA ASP A 2 -7.86 -0.70 -14.69
C ASP A 2 -7.15 -0.96 -13.35
N PRO A 3 -6.14 -1.84 -13.31
CA PRO A 3 -5.36 -2.06 -12.12
C PRO A 3 -4.53 -0.81 -11.79
N VAL A 4 -4.50 -0.44 -10.51
CA VAL A 4 -3.72 0.74 -10.03
C VAL A 4 -2.22 0.47 -10.13
N PHE A 5 -1.81 -0.78 -9.94
CA PHE A 5 -0.41 -1.19 -9.94
C PHE A 5 -0.16 -2.26 -10.99
N GLU A 6 0.96 -2.12 -11.70
CA GLU A 6 1.47 -3.12 -12.62
C GLU A 6 2.82 -3.63 -12.15
N ARG A 7 3.04 -4.94 -12.25
CA ARG A 7 4.32 -5.53 -11.94
C ARG A 7 5.30 -5.33 -13.07
N ARG A 8 6.38 -4.60 -12.79
CA ARG A 8 7.43 -4.30 -13.78
C ARG A 8 8.80 -4.75 -13.29
N GLU A 9 9.65 -5.13 -14.22
CA GLU A 9 11.03 -5.48 -13.97
C GLU A 9 11.94 -4.30 -14.25
N LEU A 10 12.82 -4.01 -13.29
CA LEU A 10 13.74 -2.88 -13.34
C LEU A 10 15.16 -3.35 -13.07
N THR A 11 16.12 -2.68 -13.70
CA THR A 11 17.56 -2.89 -13.45
C THR A 11 18.17 -1.60 -12.94
N ARG A 12 18.83 -1.67 -11.78
CA ARG A 12 19.47 -0.51 -11.14
C ARG A 12 20.83 -0.88 -10.54
N SER A 13 21.72 0.10 -10.53
CA SER A 13 22.97 0.02 -9.78
C SER A 13 22.73 0.40 -8.33
N VAL A 14 23.17 -0.47 -7.41
CA VAL A 14 23.00 -0.33 -5.97
C VAL A 14 24.40 -0.35 -5.34
N HIS A 15 24.68 0.70 -4.58
CA HIS A 15 25.93 0.82 -3.82
C HIS A 15 25.67 0.46 -2.35
N ILE A 16 26.48 -0.45 -1.81
CA ILE A 16 26.44 -0.84 -0.40
C ILE A 16 27.74 -0.41 0.25
N HIS A 17 27.65 0.44 1.27
CA HIS A 17 28.80 0.80 2.10
C HIS A 17 29.25 -0.40 2.94
N ALA A 18 30.55 -0.48 3.21
CA ALA A 18 31.16 -1.59 3.96
C ALA A 18 30.47 -1.88 5.32
N PRO A 19 30.05 -0.88 6.14
CA PRO A 19 29.36 -1.15 7.40
C PRO A 19 27.99 -1.82 7.24
N ASN A 20 27.34 -1.61 6.07
CA ASN A 20 26.01 -2.14 5.78
C ASN A 20 26.05 -3.50 5.07
N LEU A 21 27.25 -4.04 4.84
CA LEU A 21 27.43 -5.32 4.21
C LEU A 21 27.19 -6.43 5.23
N GLN A 22 26.03 -7.08 5.12
CA GLN A 22 25.69 -8.21 5.96
C GLN A 22 26.25 -9.52 5.35
N ARG A 23 26.28 -10.59 6.17
CA ARG A 23 26.68 -11.92 5.72
C ARG A 23 25.83 -12.42 4.53
N ASN A 24 24.56 -12.02 4.49
CA ASN A 24 23.67 -12.28 3.36
C ASN A 24 23.55 -11.02 2.50
N ILE A 25 24.20 -11.01 1.35
CA ILE A 25 24.22 -9.90 0.39
C ILE A 25 22.80 -9.59 -0.11
N HIS A 26 21.97 -10.60 -0.34
CA HIS A 26 20.60 -10.41 -0.80
C HIS A 26 19.77 -9.55 0.17
N VAL A 27 19.93 -9.74 1.47
CA VAL A 27 19.24 -8.95 2.49
C VAL A 27 19.73 -7.50 2.47
N SER A 28 21.03 -7.27 2.33
CA SER A 28 21.62 -5.92 2.24
C SER A 28 21.14 -5.18 0.99
N LEU A 29 21.12 -5.87 -0.16
CA LEU A 29 20.61 -5.30 -1.41
C LEU A 29 19.13 -4.94 -1.31
N LEU A 30 18.32 -5.85 -0.78
CA LEU A 30 16.88 -5.62 -0.60
C LEU A 30 16.60 -4.44 0.33
N ALA A 31 17.35 -4.32 1.44
CA ALA A 31 17.23 -3.20 2.37
C ALA A 31 17.57 -1.86 1.69
N GLN A 32 18.63 -1.82 0.89
CA GLN A 32 19.03 -0.61 0.16
C GLN A 32 18.03 -0.24 -0.94
N LEU A 33 17.50 -1.23 -1.68
CA LEU A 33 16.46 -0.99 -2.70
C LEU A 33 15.19 -0.44 -2.07
N ARG A 34 14.75 -1.03 -0.96
CA ARG A 34 13.56 -0.56 -0.23
C ARG A 34 13.72 0.86 0.26
N MET A 35 14.83 1.15 0.92
CA MET A 35 15.11 2.49 1.43
C MET A 35 15.12 3.55 0.33
N LYS A 36 15.60 3.20 -0.87
CA LYS A 36 15.81 4.16 -1.96
C LYS A 36 14.60 4.32 -2.87
N TYR A 37 13.81 3.27 -3.08
CA TYR A 37 12.79 3.24 -4.12
C TYR A 37 11.38 2.99 -3.62
N GLU A 38 11.17 2.34 -2.47
CA GLU A 38 9.82 2.07 -1.97
C GLU A 38 9.11 3.33 -1.45
N GLY A 39 7.89 3.53 -1.88
CA GLY A 39 7.03 4.63 -1.44
C GLY A 39 7.38 5.98 -2.04
N VAL A 40 8.15 6.01 -3.13
CA VAL A 40 8.50 7.23 -3.85
C VAL A 40 8.33 7.05 -5.35
N CYS A 41 8.18 8.17 -6.05
CA CYS A 41 8.14 8.20 -7.49
C CYS A 41 9.55 8.10 -8.09
N ILE A 42 9.70 7.19 -9.04
CA ILE A 42 10.86 7.03 -9.93
C ILE A 42 10.44 7.43 -11.35
N PRO A 43 11.35 7.55 -12.32
CA PRO A 43 10.95 7.91 -13.69
C PRO A 43 9.89 7.00 -14.31
N GLU A 44 9.82 5.75 -13.87
CA GLU A 44 8.86 4.75 -14.34
C GLU A 44 7.50 4.79 -13.63
N GLY A 45 7.35 5.60 -12.58
CA GLY A 45 6.13 5.74 -11.79
C GLY A 45 6.37 5.61 -10.28
N PHE A 46 5.31 5.50 -9.49
CA PHE A 46 5.37 5.31 -8.05
C PHE A 46 5.55 3.84 -7.70
N VAL A 47 6.51 3.53 -6.85
CA VAL A 47 6.80 2.16 -6.39
C VAL A 47 6.03 1.83 -5.12
N GLN A 48 5.21 0.78 -5.16
CA GLN A 48 4.46 0.32 -4.01
C GLN A 48 5.39 -0.17 -2.90
N ARG A 49 5.05 0.15 -1.66
CA ARG A 49 5.80 -0.32 -0.49
C ARG A 49 5.70 -1.84 -0.34
N ARG A 50 6.80 -2.48 0.03
CA ARG A 50 6.91 -3.93 0.23
C ARG A 50 6.69 -4.79 -1.03
N SER A 51 6.71 -4.18 -2.21
CA SER A 51 6.53 -4.90 -3.49
C SER A 51 7.83 -5.37 -4.11
N ILE A 52 8.96 -4.81 -3.71
CA ILE A 52 10.27 -5.10 -4.32
C ILE A 52 10.71 -6.53 -4.02
N THR A 53 10.99 -7.27 -5.10
CA THR A 53 11.55 -8.63 -5.09
C THR A 53 12.75 -8.69 -6.00
N ILE A 54 13.91 -9.10 -5.49
CA ILE A 54 15.12 -9.26 -6.28
C ILE A 54 15.00 -10.53 -7.13
N VAL A 55 15.22 -10.39 -8.43
CA VAL A 55 15.27 -11.51 -9.37
C VAL A 55 16.71 -12.00 -9.49
N GLU A 56 17.65 -11.09 -9.73
CA GLU A 56 19.04 -11.41 -9.97
C GLU A 56 19.93 -10.23 -9.56
N HIS A 57 21.17 -10.51 -9.20
CA HIS A 57 22.19 -9.49 -8.98
C HIS A 57 23.54 -9.91 -9.56
N SER A 58 24.31 -8.94 -10.00
CA SER A 58 25.68 -9.17 -10.47
C SER A 58 26.64 -9.48 -9.32
N LEU A 59 27.86 -9.84 -9.66
CA LEU A 59 28.98 -9.85 -8.73
C LEU A 59 29.27 -8.41 -8.28
N GLY A 60 29.63 -8.24 -7.00
CA GLY A 60 29.99 -6.95 -6.43
C GLY A 60 31.31 -6.43 -7.00
N ARG A 61 31.32 -5.19 -7.44
CA ARG A 61 32.51 -4.46 -7.85
C ARG A 61 32.94 -3.51 -6.75
N ILE A 62 34.22 -3.50 -6.41
CA ILE A 62 34.75 -2.59 -5.41
C ILE A 62 34.74 -1.16 -6.00
N ASN A 63 34.11 -0.25 -5.30
CA ASN A 63 34.16 1.17 -5.61
C ASN A 63 35.07 1.88 -4.60
N LEU A 64 36.31 2.13 -5.03
CA LEU A 64 37.34 2.74 -4.17
C LEU A 64 37.03 4.20 -3.84
N ILE A 65 36.31 4.91 -4.72
CA ILE A 65 36.00 6.33 -4.53
C ILE A 65 34.95 6.52 -3.44
N LYS A 66 33.88 5.70 -3.47
CA LYS A 66 32.77 5.77 -2.52
C LYS A 66 32.95 4.87 -1.30
N GLY A 67 33.91 3.98 -1.34
CA GLY A 67 34.15 2.98 -0.30
C GLY A 67 33.01 1.99 -0.14
N GLY A 68 33.14 0.77 -0.68
CA GLY A 68 32.10 -0.26 -0.62
C GLY A 68 32.00 -1.07 -1.91
N LEU A 69 30.87 -1.72 -2.07
CA LEU A 69 30.57 -2.60 -3.20
C LEU A 69 29.40 -2.06 -4.03
N GLU A 70 29.55 -2.11 -5.33
CA GLU A 70 28.51 -1.76 -6.30
C GLU A 70 28.02 -3.00 -7.01
N TYR A 71 26.69 -3.17 -7.03
CA TYR A 71 25.98 -4.29 -7.64
C TYR A 71 25.01 -3.76 -8.69
N THR A 72 24.90 -4.42 -9.82
CA THR A 72 23.79 -4.26 -10.74
C THR A 72 22.71 -5.26 -10.34
N VAL A 73 21.54 -4.78 -9.95
CA VAL A 73 20.43 -5.60 -9.45
C VAL A 73 19.24 -5.50 -10.38
N ARG A 74 18.72 -6.67 -10.78
CA ARG A 74 17.47 -6.81 -11.50
C ARG A 74 16.39 -7.23 -10.50
N PHE A 75 15.34 -6.43 -10.38
CA PHE A 75 14.27 -6.64 -9.41
C PHE A 75 12.92 -6.33 -10.01
N GLN A 76 11.89 -6.93 -9.46
CA GLN A 76 10.49 -6.66 -9.78
C GLN A 76 9.88 -5.80 -8.70
N ALA A 77 8.99 -4.88 -9.10
CA ALA A 77 8.23 -4.04 -8.20
C ALA A 77 6.86 -3.74 -8.82
N ASP A 78 5.88 -3.49 -7.96
CA ASP A 78 4.56 -3.05 -8.38
C ASP A 78 4.58 -1.52 -8.52
N ILE A 79 4.36 -1.04 -9.74
CA ILE A 79 4.51 0.37 -10.12
C ILE A 79 3.15 0.92 -10.52
N CYS A 80 2.81 2.09 -9.97
CA CYS A 80 1.67 2.87 -10.40
C CYS A 80 2.13 3.95 -11.38
N MET A 81 1.61 3.91 -12.59
CA MET A 81 1.80 4.93 -13.61
C MET A 81 0.50 5.13 -14.38
N PRO A 82 -0.35 6.06 -13.94
CA PRO A 82 -1.62 6.30 -14.61
C PRO A 82 -1.39 6.90 -16.00
N HIS A 83 -1.99 6.25 -17.00
CA HIS A 83 -2.00 6.70 -18.39
C HIS A 83 -3.30 7.39 -18.75
N PRO A 84 -3.30 8.29 -19.73
CA PRO A 84 -4.55 8.87 -20.25
C PRO A 84 -5.54 7.78 -20.67
N ASP A 85 -6.83 8.08 -20.55
CA ASP A 85 -7.97 7.22 -20.87
C ASP A 85 -8.24 6.06 -19.91
N GLN A 86 -7.38 5.79 -18.92
CA GLN A 86 -7.67 4.80 -17.87
C GLN A 86 -8.76 5.28 -16.92
N VAL A 87 -9.56 4.33 -16.41
CA VAL A 87 -10.68 4.60 -15.52
C VAL A 87 -10.40 4.00 -14.14
N PHE A 88 -10.50 4.84 -13.11
CA PHE A 88 -10.27 4.45 -11.72
C PHE A 88 -11.43 4.92 -10.84
N ARG A 89 -11.54 4.31 -9.65
CA ARG A 89 -12.43 4.77 -8.56
C ARG A 89 -11.61 5.48 -7.50
N ALA A 90 -12.13 6.60 -7.02
CA ALA A 90 -11.51 7.34 -5.93
C ALA A 90 -12.58 7.89 -4.99
N THR A 91 -12.16 8.16 -3.75
CA THR A 91 -13.01 8.79 -2.75
C THR A 91 -12.78 10.29 -2.73
N VAL A 92 -13.85 11.08 -2.82
CA VAL A 92 -13.78 12.53 -2.73
C VAL A 92 -13.40 12.95 -1.32
N THR A 93 -12.29 13.68 -1.19
CA THR A 93 -11.78 14.17 0.10
C THR A 93 -12.22 15.60 0.38
N LEU A 94 -12.22 16.44 -0.65
CA LEU A 94 -12.51 17.86 -0.50
C LEU A 94 -13.21 18.41 -1.74
N ARG A 95 -14.23 19.25 -1.51
CA ARG A 95 -14.85 20.07 -2.56
C ARG A 95 -14.35 21.50 -2.47
N SER A 96 -13.82 22.03 -3.56
CA SER A 96 -13.33 23.40 -3.66
C SER A 96 -14.02 24.18 -4.79
N LYS A 97 -13.80 25.49 -4.84
CA LYS A 97 -14.31 26.33 -5.94
C LYS A 97 -13.66 25.99 -7.29
N ILE A 98 -12.46 25.42 -7.26
CA ILE A 98 -11.68 25.06 -8.45
C ILE A 98 -12.13 23.71 -9.01
N GLY A 99 -12.65 22.83 -8.15
CA GLY A 99 -13.05 21.47 -8.51
C GLY A 99 -13.09 20.52 -7.31
N LEU A 100 -13.20 19.24 -7.60
CA LEU A 100 -13.19 18.17 -6.61
C LEU A 100 -11.79 17.60 -6.46
N HIS A 101 -11.41 17.36 -5.21
CA HIS A 101 -10.21 16.61 -4.86
C HIS A 101 -10.63 15.21 -4.40
N ALA A 102 -10.05 14.20 -5.00
CA ALA A 102 -10.27 12.82 -4.61
C ALA A 102 -8.93 12.13 -4.37
N GLU A 103 -8.95 11.07 -3.58
CA GLU A 103 -7.75 10.32 -3.22
C GLU A 103 -7.92 8.84 -3.53
N LEU A 104 -6.92 8.30 -4.20
CA LEU A 104 -6.73 6.87 -4.44
C LEU A 104 -5.25 6.58 -4.30
N VAL A 105 -4.82 6.08 -3.16
CA VAL A 105 -3.39 5.85 -2.87
C VAL A 105 -2.70 5.03 -3.96
N PRO A 106 -1.62 5.53 -4.59
CA PRO A 106 -0.81 6.72 -4.28
C PRO A 106 -1.19 7.98 -5.07
N MET A 107 -2.34 8.01 -5.73
CA MET A 107 -2.78 9.11 -6.60
C MET A 107 -3.58 10.15 -5.82
N LYS A 108 -3.26 11.43 -6.05
CA LYS A 108 -4.09 12.59 -5.67
C LYS A 108 -4.77 13.11 -6.92
N VAL A 109 -6.09 12.97 -6.97
CA VAL A 109 -6.90 13.26 -8.15
C VAL A 109 -7.52 14.62 -8.04
N LEU A 110 -7.39 15.43 -9.08
CA LEU A 110 -8.06 16.69 -9.25
C LEU A 110 -9.01 16.60 -10.43
N LEU A 111 -10.29 16.89 -10.17
CA LEU A 111 -11.33 17.04 -11.21
C LEU A 111 -11.69 18.52 -11.32
N PRO A 112 -11.15 19.26 -12.31
CA PRO A 112 -11.41 20.68 -12.45
C PRO A 112 -12.86 20.94 -12.84
N ARG A 113 -13.44 22.00 -12.28
CA ARG A 113 -14.81 22.45 -12.61
C ARG A 113 -14.94 22.81 -14.10
N ASP A 114 -13.88 23.37 -14.67
CA ASP A 114 -13.89 23.83 -16.07
C ASP A 114 -14.12 22.69 -17.08
N LEU A 115 -13.72 21.46 -16.74
CA LEU A 115 -13.96 20.28 -17.57
C LEU A 115 -15.38 19.69 -17.39
N HIS A 116 -16.15 20.20 -16.42
CA HIS A 116 -17.47 19.68 -16.02
C HIS A 116 -18.57 20.74 -16.08
N LEU A 117 -18.36 21.81 -16.85
CA LEU A 117 -19.33 22.87 -17.00
C LEU A 117 -20.65 22.31 -17.56
N GLY A 118 -21.75 22.54 -16.84
CA GLY A 118 -23.08 22.07 -17.22
C GLY A 118 -23.42 20.62 -16.81
N ASN A 119 -22.54 19.96 -16.08
CA ASN A 119 -22.82 18.65 -15.51
C ASN A 119 -23.41 18.81 -14.09
N GLY A 120 -24.73 18.60 -13.96
CA GLY A 120 -25.42 18.70 -12.67
C GLY A 120 -24.95 17.66 -11.65
N GLU A 121 -24.59 16.46 -12.09
CA GLU A 121 -24.08 15.40 -11.22
C GLU A 121 -22.79 15.82 -10.51
N PHE A 122 -21.93 16.59 -11.20
CA PHE A 122 -20.70 17.09 -10.61
C PHE A 122 -20.95 18.09 -9.47
N GLU A 123 -22.02 18.87 -9.56
CA GLU A 123 -22.37 19.85 -8.52
C GLU A 123 -23.02 19.23 -7.29
N ASP A 124 -23.63 18.05 -7.43
CA ASP A 124 -24.31 17.35 -6.33
C ASP A 124 -23.39 16.42 -5.52
N ILE A 125 -22.14 16.23 -5.97
CA ILE A 125 -21.16 15.35 -5.28
C ILE A 125 -20.81 15.91 -3.90
N LYS A 126 -20.90 15.03 -2.91
CA LYS A 126 -20.55 15.31 -1.51
C LYS A 126 -19.18 14.74 -1.15
N GLU A 127 -18.59 15.27 -0.10
CA GLU A 127 -17.37 14.72 0.48
C GLU A 127 -17.60 13.28 0.97
N LYS A 128 -16.56 12.45 0.85
CA LYS A 128 -16.54 11.01 1.16
C LYS A 128 -17.39 10.14 0.22
N GLN A 129 -17.84 10.68 -0.88
CA GLN A 129 -18.53 9.91 -1.92
C GLN A 129 -17.51 9.27 -2.85
N GLU A 130 -17.81 8.06 -3.31
CA GLU A 130 -16.99 7.37 -4.31
C GLU A 130 -17.41 7.79 -5.72
N ILE A 131 -16.41 8.04 -6.55
CA ILE A 131 -16.58 8.45 -7.92
C ILE A 131 -15.71 7.62 -8.86
N GLU A 132 -16.20 7.43 -10.07
CA GLU A 132 -15.39 6.95 -11.18
C GLU A 132 -14.92 8.13 -12.01
N PHE A 133 -13.64 8.12 -12.30
CA PHE A 133 -13.04 9.16 -13.11
C PHE A 133 -12.13 8.56 -14.19
N LYS A 134 -12.05 9.26 -15.30
CA LYS A 134 -11.18 8.97 -16.42
C LYS A 134 -9.96 9.87 -16.33
N VAL A 135 -8.76 9.29 -16.47
CA VAL A 135 -7.50 10.04 -16.44
C VAL A 135 -7.35 10.85 -17.73
N VAL A 136 -7.11 12.15 -17.59
CA VAL A 136 -6.72 13.06 -18.68
C VAL A 136 -5.21 13.18 -18.75
N GLY A 137 -4.55 13.24 -17.60
CA GLY A 137 -3.10 13.32 -17.52
C GLY A 137 -2.61 13.14 -16.09
N SER A 138 -1.34 12.83 -15.96
CA SER A 138 -0.67 12.65 -14.68
C SER A 138 0.63 13.43 -14.63
N ARG A 139 1.01 13.89 -13.43
CA ARG A 139 2.26 14.59 -13.18
C ARG A 139 2.85 14.19 -11.85
N PHE A 140 4.15 13.91 -11.84
CA PHE A 140 4.94 13.66 -10.64
C PHE A 140 6.39 14.08 -10.87
N GLN A 141 7.16 14.21 -9.81
CA GLN A 141 8.61 14.41 -9.85
C GLN A 141 9.29 13.22 -9.18
N GLN A 142 10.55 13.03 -9.51
CA GLN A 142 11.35 11.97 -8.88
C GLN A 142 11.54 12.29 -7.39
N GLY A 143 11.17 11.33 -6.55
CA GLY A 143 11.21 11.47 -5.09
C GLY A 143 9.88 11.88 -4.46
N ASP A 144 8.85 12.21 -5.24
CA ASP A 144 7.52 12.49 -4.70
C ASP A 144 6.92 11.25 -4.03
N ASP A 145 6.09 11.46 -3.04
CA ASP A 145 5.36 10.43 -2.30
C ASP A 145 3.96 10.13 -2.91
N SER A 146 3.58 10.87 -3.94
CA SER A 146 2.27 10.74 -4.61
C SER A 146 2.32 11.22 -6.05
N ILE A 147 1.38 10.73 -6.87
CA ILE A 147 1.18 11.17 -8.26
C ILE A 147 -0.03 12.11 -8.29
N VAL A 148 0.10 13.27 -8.88
CA VAL A 148 -1.03 14.16 -9.16
C VAL A 148 -1.65 13.78 -10.49
N VAL A 149 -2.95 13.48 -10.45
CA VAL A 149 -3.73 13.07 -11.62
C VAL A 149 -4.81 14.09 -11.90
N LEU A 150 -4.91 14.50 -13.15
CA LEU A 150 -6.02 15.28 -13.68
C LEU A 150 -7.03 14.33 -14.31
N GLY A 151 -8.28 14.38 -13.87
CA GLY A 151 -9.32 13.48 -14.36
C GLY A 151 -10.61 14.20 -14.76
N THR A 152 -11.44 13.48 -15.51
CA THR A 152 -12.83 13.84 -15.78
C THR A 152 -13.77 12.84 -15.12
N LEU A 153 -14.87 13.32 -14.55
CA LEU A 153 -15.90 12.50 -13.94
C LEU A 153 -16.58 11.63 -15.01
N THR A 154 -16.67 10.34 -14.76
CA THR A 154 -17.40 9.40 -15.61
C THR A 154 -18.74 9.04 -14.99
N SER A 155 -18.75 8.68 -13.71
CA SER A 155 -19.98 8.33 -12.98
C SER A 155 -19.80 8.55 -11.48
N VAL A 156 -20.94 8.67 -10.80
CA VAL A 156 -20.99 8.79 -9.34
C VAL A 156 -21.50 7.48 -8.77
N ILE A 157 -20.74 6.87 -7.87
CA ILE A 157 -21.12 5.61 -7.25
C ILE A 157 -22.00 5.92 -6.03
N ASN A 158 -23.26 5.55 -6.10
CA ASN A 158 -24.16 5.61 -4.95
C ASN A 158 -24.17 4.24 -4.27
N PRO A 159 -23.67 4.08 -3.03
CA PRO A 159 -23.61 2.79 -2.33
C PRO A 159 -25.00 2.16 -2.12
N ALA A 160 -26.08 2.96 -2.19
CA ALA A 160 -27.44 2.46 -2.14
C ALA A 160 -27.85 1.69 -3.40
N ALA A 161 -27.28 1.99 -4.56
CA ALA A 161 -27.59 1.31 -5.82
C ALA A 161 -26.84 0.00 -6.00
N GLU A 162 -25.60 -0.13 -5.49
CA GLU A 162 -24.85 -1.39 -5.54
C GLU A 162 -25.47 -2.48 -4.65
N ASN A 163 -26.00 -2.11 -3.47
CA ASN A 163 -26.72 -3.05 -2.61
C ASN A 163 -28.04 -3.54 -3.22
N ALA A 164 -28.69 -2.74 -4.05
CA ALA A 164 -29.91 -3.14 -4.75
C ALA A 164 -29.64 -4.11 -5.91
N LEU A 165 -28.51 -3.98 -6.60
CA LEU A 165 -28.07 -4.87 -7.67
C LEU A 165 -27.55 -6.22 -7.13
N ALA A 166 -26.85 -6.21 -5.98
CA ALA A 166 -26.39 -7.43 -5.32
C ALA A 166 -27.56 -8.24 -4.75
N ALA A 167 -28.59 -7.59 -4.22
CA ALA A 167 -29.80 -8.25 -3.70
C ALA A 167 -30.69 -8.85 -4.80
N SER A 168 -30.59 -8.36 -6.04
CA SER A 168 -31.35 -8.92 -7.17
C SER A 168 -30.68 -10.08 -7.89
N ALA A 169 -29.39 -10.36 -7.63
CA ALA A 169 -28.65 -11.47 -8.20
C ALA A 169 -28.76 -12.78 -7.39
N GLU A 170 -29.34 -12.75 -6.18
CA GLU A 170 -29.42 -13.89 -5.26
C GLU A 170 -30.76 -14.64 -5.31
N VAL A 171 -31.64 -14.33 -6.28
CA VAL A 171 -32.92 -15.00 -6.48
C VAL A 171 -33.00 -15.64 -7.85
N ALA A 172 -32.14 -16.64 -8.10
CA ALA A 172 -32.35 -17.60 -9.19
C ALA A 172 -31.63 -18.94 -8.89
N GLU A 173 -32.07 -19.63 -7.84
CA GLU A 173 -31.86 -21.09 -7.80
C GLU A 173 -33.06 -21.77 -8.44
N PRO A 174 -32.87 -22.64 -9.43
CA PRO A 174 -33.97 -23.45 -9.95
C PRO A 174 -34.28 -24.61 -9.01
N MET A 175 -35.49 -24.61 -8.47
CA MET A 175 -36.09 -25.75 -7.82
C MET A 175 -36.12 -26.94 -8.80
N ILE A 176 -35.39 -27.98 -8.49
CA ILE A 176 -35.67 -29.30 -9.06
C ILE A 176 -36.34 -30.15 -7.97
N ALA A 177 -37.58 -30.49 -8.27
CA ALA A 177 -38.47 -31.24 -7.43
C ALA A 177 -38.18 -32.75 -7.47
N ALA A 178 -38.43 -33.36 -6.31
CA ALA A 178 -39.06 -34.64 -6.04
C ALA A 178 -38.40 -35.97 -6.47
N SER A 179 -38.12 -36.82 -5.53
CA SER A 179 -39.01 -37.91 -5.10
C SER A 179 -38.33 -38.80 -4.07
N ALA A 180 -39.04 -39.05 -2.99
CA ALA A 180 -38.80 -40.12 -2.02
C ALA A 180 -39.39 -41.45 -2.59
N PRO A 181 -39.26 -42.65 -1.97
CA PRO A 181 -39.01 -42.98 -0.58
C PRO A 181 -38.08 -44.21 -0.35
N GLY A 182 -37.74 -44.49 0.90
CA GLY A 182 -37.20 -45.79 1.31
C GLY A 182 -36.46 -45.76 2.65
N ASP A 183 -37.12 -46.14 3.69
CA ASP A 183 -36.80 -46.39 5.09
C ASP A 183 -36.09 -47.76 5.27
N PRO A 184 -35.70 -48.21 6.47
CA PRO A 184 -35.01 -47.63 7.64
C PRO A 184 -33.79 -48.47 8.14
N SER A 185 -33.33 -48.08 9.34
CA SER A 185 -32.41 -48.77 10.28
C SER A 185 -30.92 -48.64 9.99
N GLU A 186 -30.10 -48.18 10.91
CA GLU A 186 -29.80 -48.73 12.22
C GLU A 186 -28.98 -47.74 13.09
N LYS A 187 -29.29 -47.82 14.34
CA LYS A 187 -28.67 -47.13 15.46
C LYS A 187 -27.20 -47.45 15.60
N ARG A 188 -26.35 -46.44 15.90
CA ARG A 188 -25.29 -46.63 16.91
C ARG A 188 -24.93 -45.31 17.57
N VAL A 189 -25.36 -45.23 18.80
CA VAL A 189 -24.92 -44.31 19.85
C VAL A 189 -23.48 -44.65 20.24
N VAL A 190 -22.57 -43.70 20.25
CA VAL A 190 -21.44 -43.73 21.18
C VAL A 190 -21.23 -42.29 21.72
N GLN A 191 -21.71 -42.16 22.97
CA GLN A 191 -21.26 -41.17 23.91
C GLN A 191 -19.92 -41.63 24.47
N VAL A 192 -18.93 -40.73 24.59
CA VAL A 192 -17.89 -40.71 25.62
C VAL A 192 -17.41 -39.26 25.73
N SER A 193 -17.85 -38.57 26.73
CA SER A 193 -17.20 -38.24 28.02
C SER A 193 -16.25 -37.10 27.95
N GLN A 194 -16.68 -36.02 28.56
CA GLN A 194 -16.07 -35.00 29.35
C GLN A 194 -14.84 -35.45 30.16
N ASP A 195 -13.99 -34.50 30.34
CA ASP A 195 -13.06 -34.17 31.40
C ASP A 195 -11.65 -33.91 30.84
N VAL A 196 -11.02 -32.82 31.09
CA VAL A 196 -10.48 -32.29 32.31
C VAL A 196 -10.01 -30.84 32.08
N ALA A 197 -10.52 -29.95 32.90
CA ALA A 197 -9.95 -28.64 33.15
C ALA A 197 -8.68 -28.78 33.97
N LYS A 198 -7.62 -28.02 33.66
CA LYS A 198 -6.76 -27.43 34.68
C LYS A 198 -5.78 -26.39 34.14
N ALA A 199 -5.97 -25.19 34.62
CA ALA A 199 -4.98 -24.22 35.12
C ALA A 199 -3.71 -23.94 34.33
N ALA A 200 -3.62 -22.75 33.76
CA ALA A 200 -2.37 -22.05 33.59
C ALA A 200 -2.40 -20.71 34.30
N GLU A 201 -1.49 -20.55 35.23
CA GLU A 201 -1.26 -19.39 36.08
C GLU A 201 -0.83 -18.14 35.32
N PRO A 202 -1.06 -16.93 35.87
CA PRO A 202 -0.71 -15.68 35.20
C PRO A 202 0.79 -15.36 35.38
N VAL A 203 1.45 -15.13 34.26
CA VAL A 203 2.85 -14.66 34.20
C VAL A 203 2.94 -13.25 34.76
N ARG A 204 3.71 -13.09 35.81
CA ARG A 204 4.06 -11.84 36.51
C ARG A 204 4.72 -10.84 35.55
N ARG A 205 4.12 -9.67 35.45
CA ARG A 205 4.72 -8.47 34.82
C ARG A 205 5.94 -8.03 35.64
N ARG A 206 7.13 -8.09 35.03
CA ARG A 206 8.34 -7.44 35.57
C ARG A 206 8.22 -5.92 35.37
N LYS A 207 8.28 -5.17 36.47
CA LYS A 207 8.41 -3.71 36.50
C LYS A 207 9.75 -3.32 35.86
N LEU A 208 9.72 -2.45 34.88
CA LEU A 208 10.92 -1.75 34.36
C LEU A 208 11.42 -0.80 35.45
N VAL A 209 12.66 -1.00 35.84
CA VAL A 209 13.42 -0.10 36.73
C VAL A 209 13.99 1.02 35.86
N LYS A 210 13.70 2.26 36.23
CA LYS A 210 14.16 3.50 35.64
C LYS A 210 15.64 3.71 35.98
N PRO A 211 16.56 3.98 35.03
CA PRO A 211 17.94 4.30 35.37
C PRO A 211 18.05 5.71 35.99
N PRO A 212 19.02 5.96 36.90
CA PRO A 212 19.20 7.23 37.56
C PRO A 212 19.85 8.26 36.59
N ALA A 213 19.46 9.51 36.82
CA ALA A 213 19.93 10.69 36.13
C ALA A 213 21.45 10.90 36.34
N ALA A 214 22.20 11.09 35.26
CA ALA A 214 23.58 11.51 35.31
C ALA A 214 23.65 13.02 35.60
N GLN A 215 24.39 13.36 36.64
CA GLN A 215 24.68 14.71 37.06
C GLN A 215 25.65 15.37 36.05
N SER A 216 25.29 16.55 35.61
CA SER A 216 26.12 17.46 34.85
C SER A 216 27.24 18.02 35.77
N ASN A 217 28.50 17.77 35.41
CA ASN A 217 29.65 18.45 35.98
C ASN A 217 30.01 19.59 35.02
N GLU A 218 29.72 20.78 35.50
CA GLU A 218 30.25 22.08 35.03
C GLU A 218 31.70 22.21 35.43
N SER A 219 32.61 22.29 34.51
CA SER A 219 33.96 22.78 34.75
C SER A 219 34.30 23.87 33.74
N LYS A 220 34.29 25.07 34.26
CA LYS A 220 34.79 26.33 33.73
C LYS A 220 36.33 26.27 33.57
N PRO A 221 36.94 26.73 32.50
CA PRO A 221 38.33 27.22 32.53
C PRO A 221 38.37 28.72 32.41
N GLU A 222 38.90 29.32 33.42
CA GLU A 222 39.52 30.65 33.36
C GLU A 222 40.85 30.56 32.62
N GLY A 223 41.10 31.56 31.79
CA GLY A 223 42.31 32.15 31.98
C GLY A 223 43.28 32.52 30.92
N LYS A 224 43.33 33.72 30.53
CA LYS A 224 44.51 34.64 30.43
C LYS A 224 45.39 34.50 29.20
N ALA A 225 45.31 35.58 28.42
CA ALA A 225 46.36 36.04 27.53
C ALA A 225 47.63 36.52 28.29
N PRO A 226 48.78 36.65 27.68
CA PRO A 226 49.13 37.87 26.95
C PRO A 226 49.38 37.67 25.47
#